data_e48d7061a3f97611b970b0e5f4d6f334
#
_entry.id   e48d7061a3f97611b970b0e5f4d6f334
#
_cell.length_a   1.000
_cell.length_b   1.000
_cell.length_c   1.000
_cell.angle_alpha   90.00
_cell.angle_beta   90.00
_cell.angle_gamma   90.00
#
_symmetry.space_group_name_H-M   'P 1'
#
loop_
_entity.id
_entity.type
_entity.pdbx_description
1 polymer ?
#
loop_
_entity_poly.entity_id
_entity_poly.type
_entity_poly.pdbx_seq_one_letter_code
_entity_poly.pdbx_strand_id
1 'polypeptide(L)'
;MNENKLRLLVRRVLLEQTGGDSCPVATQDLRLNTKNRDAAIKADHIQYRPLNLTDEKYWQRLAEYWKTDVEVAKQSLCGNCAAFDLSPRMDDCMPGPTSDESGVLGYCWMHHFKCHSARTCRTYAMGGPITRDQVSYDWQKKSEK
;
A
#
# COMPACT_ATOMS: atom_id res chain seq x y z
N MET A 1 28.86 3.06 -8.60
CA MET A 1 27.42 3.25 -8.31
C MET A 1 26.61 2.81 -9.52
N ASN A 2 25.57 2.00 -9.31
CA ASN A 2 24.74 1.58 -10.42
C ASN A 2 23.73 2.68 -10.81
N GLU A 3 23.11 2.52 -11.96
CA GLU A 3 22.18 3.50 -12.51
C GLU A 3 20.98 3.76 -11.58
N ASN A 4 20.47 2.72 -10.92
CA ASN A 4 19.33 2.84 -10.02
C ASN A 4 19.65 3.71 -8.79
N LYS A 5 20.84 3.56 -8.23
CA LYS A 5 21.27 4.40 -7.11
C LYS A 5 21.43 5.86 -7.53
N LEU A 6 21.96 6.09 -8.73
CA LEU A 6 22.07 7.45 -9.25
C LEU A 6 20.72 8.10 -9.43
N ARG A 7 19.76 7.39 -10.00
CA ARG A 7 18.39 7.89 -10.16
C ARG A 7 17.75 8.24 -8.82
N LEU A 8 17.97 7.41 -7.80
CA LEU A 8 17.42 7.64 -6.47
C LEU A 8 17.98 8.93 -5.85
N LEU A 9 19.30 9.13 -5.97
CA LEU A 9 19.95 10.34 -5.44
C LEU A 9 19.46 11.61 -6.14
N VAL A 10 19.37 11.58 -7.47
CA VAL A 10 18.87 12.71 -8.27
C VAL A 10 17.43 13.04 -7.89
N ARG A 11 16.59 12.02 -7.76
CA ARG A 11 15.19 12.21 -7.36
C ARG A 11 15.07 12.88 -6.00
N ARG A 12 15.84 12.42 -5.01
CA ARG A 12 15.82 12.99 -3.66
C ARG A 12 16.20 14.46 -3.66
N VAL A 13 17.24 14.81 -4.39
CA VAL A 13 17.67 16.21 -4.50
C VAL A 13 16.57 17.07 -5.12
N LEU A 14 15.94 16.60 -6.19
CA LEU A 14 14.86 17.33 -6.85
C LEU A 14 13.65 17.49 -5.94
N LEU A 15 13.26 16.44 -5.21
CA LEU A 15 12.12 16.48 -4.29
C LEU A 15 12.37 17.45 -3.14
N GLU A 16 13.58 17.47 -2.58
CA GLU A 16 13.93 18.41 -1.53
C GLU A 16 13.87 19.85 -2.02
N GLN A 17 14.30 20.11 -3.25
CA GLN A 17 14.26 21.44 -3.85
C GLN A 17 12.85 21.91 -4.16
N THR A 18 11.93 21.01 -4.53
CA THR A 18 10.56 21.38 -4.84
C THR A 18 9.67 21.52 -3.60
N GLY A 19 10.12 21.04 -2.45
CA GLY A 19 9.48 21.29 -1.17
C GLY A 19 8.15 20.57 -0.91
N GLY A 20 7.65 19.74 -1.85
CA GLY A 20 6.33 19.17 -1.72
C GLY A 20 6.21 17.68 -1.94
N ASP A 21 7.20 17.09 -2.60
CA ASP A 21 7.06 15.73 -3.11
C ASP A 21 7.98 14.73 -2.39
N SER A 22 8.11 14.91 -1.08
CA SER A 22 8.87 13.99 -0.23
C SER A 22 8.12 12.68 -0.01
N CYS A 23 8.83 11.68 0.48
CA CYS A 23 8.22 10.41 0.85
C CYS A 23 7.16 10.61 1.96
N PRO A 24 6.06 9.83 1.94
CA PRO A 24 5.10 9.87 3.05
C PRO A 24 5.80 9.56 4.37
N VAL A 25 5.41 10.28 5.43
CA VAL A 25 6.09 10.17 6.74
C VAL A 25 6.13 8.73 7.23
N ALA A 26 5.05 7.98 7.07
CA ALA A 26 4.99 6.59 7.55
C ALA A 26 5.99 5.65 6.86
N THR A 27 6.48 5.98 5.65
CA THR A 27 7.52 5.17 5.01
C THR A 27 8.89 5.36 5.66
N GLN A 28 9.10 6.49 6.33
CA GLN A 28 10.37 6.87 6.95
C GLN A 28 10.34 6.74 8.47
N ASP A 29 9.14 6.74 9.07
CA ASP A 29 8.94 6.64 10.51
C ASP A 29 8.28 5.30 10.84
N LEU A 30 9.08 4.34 11.29
CA LEU A 30 8.61 2.99 11.60
C LEU A 30 7.55 2.98 12.70
N ARG A 31 7.65 3.87 13.68
CA ARG A 31 6.67 3.94 14.77
C ARG A 31 5.30 4.36 14.23
N LEU A 32 5.27 5.35 13.36
CA LEU A 32 4.01 5.79 12.74
C LEU A 32 3.44 4.69 11.84
N ASN A 33 4.28 4.04 11.05
CA ASN A 33 3.85 2.93 10.21
C ASN A 33 3.20 1.82 11.03
N THR A 34 3.83 1.42 12.12
CA THR A 34 3.32 0.37 13.01
C THR A 34 2.01 0.78 13.67
N LYS A 35 1.93 2.04 14.14
CA LYS A 35 0.71 2.58 14.74
C LYS A 35 -0.45 2.53 13.75
N ASN A 36 -0.22 2.97 12.51
CA ASN A 36 -1.25 3.00 11.49
C ASN A 36 -1.68 1.59 11.10
N ARG A 37 -0.73 0.65 10.99
CA ARG A 37 -1.03 -0.74 10.69
C ARG A 37 -1.88 -1.37 11.80
N ASP A 38 -1.52 -1.17 13.06
CA ASP A 38 -2.25 -1.72 14.19
C ASP A 38 -3.67 -1.16 14.25
N ALA A 39 -3.84 0.13 13.96
CA ALA A 39 -5.15 0.74 13.88
C ALA A 39 -5.99 0.11 12.77
N ALA A 40 -5.40 -0.17 11.62
CA ALA A 40 -6.10 -0.82 10.50
C ALA A 40 -6.50 -2.26 10.83
N ILE A 41 -5.68 -2.98 11.59
CA ILE A 41 -5.99 -4.35 12.03
C ILE A 41 -7.19 -4.34 12.99
N LYS A 42 -7.24 -3.38 13.91
CA LYS A 42 -8.25 -3.32 14.98
C LYS A 42 -9.56 -2.72 14.53
N ALA A 43 -9.56 -1.82 13.55
CA ALA A 43 -10.79 -1.13 13.13
C ALA A 43 -11.74 -2.09 12.41
N ASP A 44 -12.99 -2.17 12.88
CA ASP A 44 -13.98 -3.07 12.31
C ASP A 44 -14.27 -2.80 10.83
N HIS A 45 -14.19 -1.54 10.41
CA HIS A 45 -14.48 -1.17 9.03
C HIS A 45 -13.28 -1.41 8.09
N ILE A 46 -12.10 -1.74 8.62
CA ILE A 46 -10.89 -1.99 7.82
C ILE A 46 -10.49 -3.47 7.91
N GLN A 47 -10.23 -3.96 9.09
CA GLN A 47 -9.82 -5.34 9.36
C GLN A 47 -8.70 -5.84 8.45
N TYR A 48 -7.61 -5.08 8.39
CA TYR A 48 -6.44 -5.50 7.62
C TYR A 48 -5.91 -6.83 8.15
N ARG A 49 -5.76 -7.81 7.26
CA ARG A 49 -5.41 -9.17 7.66
C ARG A 49 -4.37 -9.81 6.74
N PRO A 50 -3.57 -10.74 7.26
CA PRO A 50 -2.73 -11.56 6.39
C PRO A 50 -3.60 -12.43 5.49
N LEU A 51 -3.04 -12.77 4.32
CA LEU A 51 -3.72 -13.66 3.39
C LEU A 51 -3.81 -15.06 3.99
N ASN A 52 -5.02 -15.59 4.06
CA ASN A 52 -5.26 -16.98 4.48
C ASN A 52 -6.35 -17.57 3.60
N LEU A 53 -5.95 -18.17 2.49
CA LEU A 53 -6.88 -18.76 1.53
C LEU A 53 -7.58 -20.02 2.05
N THR A 54 -7.10 -20.59 3.15
CA THR A 54 -7.71 -21.79 3.74
C THR A 54 -8.80 -21.47 4.77
N ASP A 55 -8.95 -20.22 5.16
CA ASP A 55 -10.01 -19.80 6.10
C ASP A 55 -11.27 -19.41 5.34
N GLU A 56 -12.04 -20.42 4.93
CA GLU A 56 -13.26 -20.22 4.15
C GLU A 56 -14.30 -19.36 4.88
N LYS A 57 -14.39 -19.47 6.20
CA LYS A 57 -15.34 -18.66 6.98
C LYS A 57 -15.01 -17.17 6.89
N TYR A 58 -13.74 -16.83 6.90
CA TYR A 58 -13.30 -15.44 6.74
C TYR A 58 -13.72 -14.90 5.37
N TRP A 59 -13.45 -15.67 4.31
CA TRP A 59 -13.76 -15.24 2.95
C TRP A 59 -15.28 -15.17 2.71
N GLN A 60 -16.04 -16.07 3.31
CA GLN A 60 -17.52 -16.01 3.24
C GLN A 60 -18.04 -14.75 3.91
N ARG A 61 -17.53 -14.40 5.09
CA ARG A 61 -17.94 -13.17 5.78
C ARG A 61 -17.56 -11.92 4.99
N LEU A 62 -16.37 -11.92 4.39
CA LEU A 62 -15.92 -10.80 3.58
C LEU A 62 -16.78 -10.64 2.32
N ALA A 63 -17.11 -11.75 1.67
CA ALA A 63 -17.99 -11.75 0.49
C ALA A 63 -19.37 -11.22 0.84
N GLU A 64 -19.92 -11.60 1.99
CA GLU A 64 -21.20 -11.07 2.47
C GLU A 64 -21.13 -9.57 2.75
N TYR A 65 -20.06 -9.13 3.38
CA TYR A 65 -19.84 -7.71 3.66
C TYR A 65 -19.81 -6.88 2.37
N TRP A 66 -19.16 -7.37 1.34
CA TRP A 66 -19.07 -6.70 0.04
C TRP A 66 -20.24 -7.03 -0.89
N LYS A 67 -21.13 -7.95 -0.51
CA LYS A 67 -22.25 -8.42 -1.33
C LYS A 67 -21.79 -8.95 -2.68
N THR A 68 -20.82 -9.87 -2.63
CA THR A 68 -20.22 -10.45 -3.83
C THR A 68 -19.96 -11.95 -3.62
N ASP A 69 -19.44 -12.63 -4.64
CA ASP A 69 -19.08 -14.03 -4.56
C ASP A 69 -17.77 -14.24 -3.81
N VAL A 70 -17.61 -15.39 -3.15
CA VAL A 70 -16.39 -15.76 -2.43
C VAL A 70 -15.17 -15.70 -3.34
N GLU A 71 -15.30 -16.17 -4.57
CA GLU A 71 -14.18 -16.17 -5.53
C GLU A 71 -13.72 -14.76 -5.87
N VAL A 72 -14.65 -13.81 -5.98
CA VAL A 72 -14.33 -12.41 -6.19
C VAL A 72 -13.64 -11.84 -4.96
N ALA A 73 -14.12 -12.16 -3.77
CA ALA A 73 -13.50 -11.70 -2.51
C ALA A 73 -12.04 -12.17 -2.41
N LYS A 74 -11.77 -13.42 -2.75
CA LYS A 74 -10.42 -13.99 -2.71
C LYS A 74 -9.44 -13.31 -3.67
N GLN A 75 -9.94 -12.69 -4.73
CA GLN A 75 -9.12 -11.95 -5.70
C GLN A 75 -8.95 -10.48 -5.33
N SER A 76 -9.70 -9.99 -4.35
CA SER A 76 -9.70 -8.58 -3.94
C SER A 76 -8.64 -8.34 -2.88
N LEU A 77 -7.40 -8.30 -3.32
CA LEU A 77 -6.21 -8.18 -2.46
C LEU A 77 -5.60 -6.78 -2.55
N CYS A 78 -4.77 -6.42 -1.58
CA CYS A 78 -4.05 -5.14 -1.60
C CYS A 78 -3.33 -4.91 -2.93
N GLY A 79 -2.75 -5.97 -3.52
CA GLY A 79 -2.05 -5.88 -4.80
C GLY A 79 -2.92 -5.41 -5.97
N ASN A 80 -4.24 -5.45 -5.85
CA ASN A 80 -5.19 -4.98 -6.85
C ASN A 80 -5.95 -3.73 -6.40
N CYS A 81 -5.62 -3.18 -5.23
CA CYS A 81 -6.33 -2.05 -4.65
C CYS A 81 -5.89 -0.73 -5.28
N ALA A 82 -6.87 0.14 -5.57
CA ALA A 82 -6.61 1.45 -6.15
C ALA A 82 -5.71 2.34 -5.29
N ALA A 83 -5.67 2.11 -3.98
CA ALA A 83 -4.85 2.87 -3.05
C ALA A 83 -3.48 2.25 -2.77
N PHE A 84 -3.17 1.11 -3.37
CA PHE A 84 -1.92 0.38 -3.15
C PHE A 84 -0.85 0.88 -4.13
N ASP A 85 0.17 1.52 -3.59
CA ASP A 85 1.17 2.23 -4.38
C ASP A 85 2.43 1.38 -4.60
N LEU A 86 2.62 0.95 -5.84
CA LEU A 86 3.80 0.25 -6.33
C LEU A 86 4.57 1.10 -7.34
N SER A 87 4.37 2.42 -7.36
CA SER A 87 5.10 3.29 -8.26
C SER A 87 6.61 3.25 -7.97
N PRO A 88 7.45 3.54 -8.98
CA PRO A 88 8.90 3.59 -8.75
C PRO A 88 9.30 4.55 -7.63
N ARG A 89 8.67 5.73 -7.56
CA ARG A 89 8.98 6.68 -6.49
C ARG A 89 8.67 6.11 -5.09
N MET A 90 7.58 5.36 -4.97
CA MET A 90 7.20 4.77 -3.68
C MET A 90 8.15 3.65 -3.29
N ASP A 91 8.57 2.82 -4.24
CA ASP A 91 9.58 1.80 -3.98
C ASP A 91 10.87 2.43 -3.44
N ASP A 92 11.27 3.56 -4.02
CA ASP A 92 12.45 4.30 -3.56
C ASP A 92 12.28 4.86 -2.15
N CYS A 93 11.05 5.12 -1.72
CA CYS A 93 10.76 5.62 -0.38
C CYS A 93 10.86 4.54 0.71
N MET A 94 10.77 3.27 0.33
CA MET A 94 10.75 2.18 1.31
C MET A 94 12.13 1.56 1.48
N PRO A 95 12.69 1.58 2.71
CA PRO A 95 14.00 0.99 2.94
C PRO A 95 13.96 -0.53 2.92
N GLY A 96 15.03 -1.13 2.43
CA GLY A 96 15.22 -2.57 2.43
C GLY A 96 14.51 -3.29 1.30
N PRO A 97 14.49 -4.63 1.35
CA PRO A 97 13.81 -5.43 0.32
C PRO A 97 12.30 -5.20 0.32
N THR A 98 11.73 -5.07 -0.88
CA THR A 98 10.29 -4.83 -1.06
C THR A 98 9.57 -5.98 -1.73
N SER A 99 10.22 -7.13 -1.92
CA SER A 99 9.58 -8.31 -2.49
C SER A 99 9.98 -9.56 -1.73
N ASP A 100 9.08 -10.54 -1.71
CA ASP A 100 9.33 -11.87 -1.14
C ASP A 100 8.61 -12.93 -1.98
N GLU A 101 8.60 -14.19 -1.51
CA GLU A 101 7.98 -15.30 -2.24
C GLU A 101 6.46 -15.13 -2.40
N SER A 102 5.83 -14.39 -1.51
CA SER A 102 4.37 -14.23 -1.49
C SER A 102 3.88 -13.01 -2.27
N GLY A 103 4.74 -12.06 -2.56
CA GLY A 103 4.35 -10.84 -3.26
C GLY A 103 5.28 -9.66 -3.00
N VAL A 104 4.73 -8.45 -3.04
CA VAL A 104 5.52 -7.22 -2.92
C VAL A 104 4.95 -6.30 -1.86
N LEU A 105 5.81 -5.48 -1.29
CA LEU A 105 5.46 -4.45 -0.33
C LEU A 105 5.16 -3.16 -1.09
N GLY A 106 4.05 -2.52 -0.76
CA GLY A 106 3.64 -1.22 -1.30
C GLY A 106 3.15 -0.32 -0.18
N TYR A 107 2.62 0.85 -0.55
CA TYR A 107 2.12 1.82 0.42
C TYR A 107 0.61 2.00 0.24
N CYS A 108 -0.14 1.94 1.34
CA CYS A 108 -1.58 2.15 1.34
C CYS A 108 -1.91 3.62 1.63
N TRP A 109 -2.44 4.35 0.65
CA TRP A 109 -2.81 5.75 0.81
C TRP A 109 -4.10 5.97 1.62
N MET A 110 -4.91 4.92 1.78
CA MET A 110 -6.11 5.02 2.62
C MET A 110 -5.78 5.00 4.10
N HIS A 111 -4.86 4.14 4.50
CA HIS A 111 -4.57 3.91 5.92
C HIS A 111 -3.14 4.29 6.32
N HIS A 112 -2.34 4.76 5.37
CA HIS A 112 -1.01 5.36 5.57
C HIS A 112 -0.02 4.44 6.26
N PHE A 113 0.13 3.24 5.72
CA PHE A 113 1.15 2.30 6.18
C PHE A 113 1.62 1.42 5.02
N LYS A 114 2.78 0.80 5.22
CA LYS A 114 3.32 -0.16 4.25
C LYS A 114 2.55 -1.47 4.36
N CYS A 115 1.95 -1.92 3.27
CA CYS A 115 1.18 -3.15 3.26
C CYS A 115 1.68 -4.11 2.17
N HIS A 116 1.33 -5.38 2.31
CA HIS A 116 1.77 -6.44 1.42
C HIS A 116 0.69 -6.78 0.39
N SER A 117 1.10 -7.02 -0.85
CA SER A 117 0.17 -7.26 -1.96
C SER A 117 -0.73 -8.48 -1.76
N ALA A 118 -0.30 -9.45 -0.96
CA ALA A 118 -1.06 -10.69 -0.73
C ALA A 118 -2.06 -10.57 0.43
N ARG A 119 -2.20 -9.41 1.04
CA ARG A 119 -3.14 -9.19 2.15
C ARG A 119 -4.41 -8.52 1.65
N THR A 120 -5.41 -8.40 2.50
CA THR A 120 -6.67 -7.74 2.17
C THR A 120 -7.22 -6.95 3.36
N CYS A 121 -8.18 -6.06 3.09
CA CYS A 121 -8.95 -5.36 4.12
C CYS A 121 -10.34 -5.04 3.56
N ARG A 122 -11.28 -4.66 4.45
CA ARG A 122 -12.66 -4.37 4.06
C ARG A 122 -12.81 -3.13 3.19
N THR A 123 -11.82 -2.22 3.21
CA THR A 123 -11.86 -1.00 2.40
C THR A 123 -11.26 -1.18 1.01
N TYR A 124 -11.01 -2.40 0.58
CA TYR A 124 -10.49 -2.67 -0.76
C TYR A 124 -11.29 -1.91 -1.83
N ALA A 125 -10.56 -1.30 -2.77
CA ALA A 125 -11.16 -0.61 -3.91
C ALA A 125 -10.52 -1.09 -5.20
N MET A 126 -11.34 -1.53 -6.15
CA MET A 126 -10.87 -2.02 -7.45
C MET A 126 -10.22 -0.90 -8.26
N GLY A 127 -9.23 -1.25 -9.07
CA GLY A 127 -8.61 -0.30 -10.00
C GLY A 127 -7.12 -0.09 -9.83
N GLY A 128 -6.49 -0.80 -8.92
CA GLY A 128 -5.05 -0.71 -8.71
C GLY A 128 -4.28 -1.87 -9.32
N PRO A 129 -2.99 -1.96 -8.98
CA PRO A 129 -2.27 -1.02 -8.11
C PRO A 129 -1.85 0.27 -8.82
N ILE A 130 -1.32 1.21 -8.05
CA ILE A 130 -0.71 2.43 -8.59
C ILE A 130 0.68 2.06 -9.10
N THR A 131 0.93 2.30 -10.39
CA THR A 131 2.22 1.94 -11.02
C THR A 131 2.95 3.13 -11.63
N ARG A 132 2.35 4.33 -11.57
CA ARG A 132 2.92 5.53 -12.15
C ARG A 132 3.14 6.60 -11.09
N ASP A 133 4.28 7.27 -11.15
CA ASP A 133 4.65 8.31 -10.19
C ASP A 133 3.62 9.45 -10.13
N GLN A 134 3.07 9.85 -11.27
CA GLN A 134 2.10 10.95 -11.30
C GLN A 134 0.86 10.61 -10.46
N VAL A 135 0.34 9.40 -10.58
CA VAL A 135 -0.81 8.97 -9.80
C VAL A 135 -0.47 8.94 -8.30
N SER A 136 0.74 8.48 -7.98
CA SER A 136 1.24 8.47 -6.60
C SER A 136 1.28 9.89 -6.02
N TYR A 137 1.82 10.86 -6.75
CA TYR A 137 1.85 12.24 -6.30
C TYR A 137 0.45 12.83 -6.14
N ASP A 138 -0.48 12.48 -7.01
CA ASP A 138 -1.87 12.94 -6.90
C ASP A 138 -2.52 12.45 -5.60
N TRP A 139 -2.28 11.19 -5.23
CA TRP A 139 -2.76 10.65 -3.96
C TRP A 139 -2.15 11.38 -2.78
N GLN A 140 -0.85 11.66 -2.83
CA GLN A 140 -0.17 12.38 -1.75
C GLN A 140 -0.74 13.77 -1.55
N LYS A 141 -0.97 14.51 -2.62
CA LYS A 141 -1.57 15.84 -2.55
C LYS A 141 -2.94 15.81 -1.90
N LYS A 142 -3.77 14.82 -2.24
CA LYS A 142 -5.10 14.68 -1.66
C LYS A 142 -5.04 14.36 -0.16
N SER A 143 -4.06 13.56 0.25
CA SER A 143 -3.94 13.15 1.65
C SER A 143 -3.37 14.25 2.56
N GLU A 144 -2.75 15.27 1.98
CA GLU A 144 -2.18 16.39 2.73
C GLU A 144 -3.20 17.51 3.02
N LYS A 145 -4.40 17.40 2.52
CA LYS A 145 -5.48 18.40 2.73
C LYS A 145 -6.28 18.13 3.99
#